data_bd366641ff3f8f321ad4355365b87b33
#
_entry.id   bd366641ff3f8f321ad4355365b87b33
#
_cell.length_a   1.000
_cell.length_b   1.000
_cell.length_c   1.000
_cell.angle_alpha   90.00
_cell.angle_beta   90.00
_cell.angle_gamma   90.00
#
_symmetry.space_group_name_H-M   'P 1'
#
loop_
_entity.id
_entity.type
_entity.pdbx_description
1 polymer ?
#
loop_
_entity_poly.entity_id
_entity_poly.type
_entity_poly.pdbx_seq_one_letter_code
_entity_poly.pdbx_strand_id
1 'polypeptide(L)'
;MSADSASSNGGSSNGHVRLDDGKVRVAIVGVGNCANSLLQGCEYYKEAPDDQFVPGLMHVNLGGYHVRDIEFTAAFDVIKGKVGEDLADAMWAHPNDTIKFADVPKTGIKVSRGMTHDGIGKYLSEIVEKAPGETDDIVGILKETKTDVVVSYLPVGSEAAAKWYAEQCLEAGVALVNCMPVFIAREDYWNKRFEEKGLPIIGDDIKSQVGATITHRVLTSLYRERGVHLDKTMQLNVGGNSDFLNMLERERLESKKISKTNAVTSMLDYDLGAGNVHVGPSDYVPWLTDRKCAYIRLEGSGFGDVPLNIELKLEVWDSPNSAGIVIDAVRMAKLALNNGVAGSLVGPSSYFMKSPPQQIVDDEAYELTEAFIKKNARVTGKTKAAAK
;
A
#
# COMPACT_ATOMS: atom_id res chain seq x y z
N MET A 1 11.84 -58.57 -10.72
CA MET A 1 10.58 -58.86 -9.96
C MET A 1 10.53 -57.95 -8.78
N SER A 2 9.43 -57.31 -8.60
CA SER A 2 8.91 -56.46 -7.55
C SER A 2 8.90 -54.95 -7.93
N ALA A 3 7.71 -54.53 -8.29
CA ALA A 3 7.31 -53.17 -8.48
C ALA A 3 7.08 -52.47 -7.11
N ASP A 4 7.64 -51.33 -6.91
CA ASP A 4 7.28 -50.47 -5.81
C ASP A 4 6.28 -49.42 -6.26
N SER A 5 5.15 -49.48 -5.62
CA SER A 5 4.00 -48.59 -5.80
C SER A 5 4.25 -47.23 -5.17
N ALA A 6 4.36 -46.20 -5.99
CA ALA A 6 4.31 -44.82 -5.54
C ALA A 6 2.87 -44.44 -5.15
N SER A 7 2.62 -44.23 -3.89
CA SER A 7 1.36 -43.68 -3.38
C SER A 7 1.31 -42.16 -3.65
N SER A 8 0.43 -41.76 -4.55
CA SER A 8 0.07 -40.39 -4.77
C SER A 8 -0.77 -39.85 -3.58
N ASN A 9 -0.16 -39.08 -2.69
CA ASN A 9 -0.90 -38.30 -1.74
C ASN A 9 -1.51 -37.10 -2.45
N GLY A 10 -2.73 -37.24 -2.90
CA GLY A 10 -3.58 -36.14 -3.32
C GLY A 10 -4.06 -35.35 -2.12
N GLY A 11 -3.35 -34.31 -1.73
CA GLY A 11 -3.83 -33.30 -0.81
C GLY A 11 -4.96 -32.52 -1.48
N SER A 12 -6.19 -32.80 -1.10
CA SER A 12 -7.37 -32.01 -1.47
C SER A 12 -7.24 -30.61 -0.84
N SER A 13 -6.74 -29.65 -1.61
CA SER A 13 -6.86 -28.24 -1.27
C SER A 13 -8.32 -27.83 -1.49
N ASN A 14 -9.09 -27.75 -0.42
CA ASN A 14 -10.39 -27.06 -0.40
C ASN A 14 -10.17 -25.55 -0.53
N GLY A 15 -9.58 -25.10 -1.62
CA GLY A 15 -9.55 -23.70 -2.00
C GLY A 15 -10.97 -23.32 -2.43
N HIS A 16 -11.62 -22.43 -1.71
CA HIS A 16 -12.84 -21.78 -2.17
C HIS A 16 -12.50 -21.06 -3.47
N VAL A 17 -12.85 -21.65 -4.61
CA VAL A 17 -12.81 -20.94 -5.90
C VAL A 17 -13.80 -19.80 -5.80
N ARG A 18 -13.30 -18.59 -5.62
CA ARG A 18 -14.14 -17.39 -5.63
C ARG A 18 -14.66 -17.19 -7.06
N LEU A 19 -15.97 -17.00 -7.18
CA LEU A 19 -16.56 -16.67 -8.47
C LEU A 19 -16.00 -15.32 -8.93
N ASP A 20 -15.39 -15.30 -10.11
CA ASP A 20 -14.97 -14.08 -10.78
C ASP A 20 -16.19 -13.42 -11.43
N ASP A 21 -16.86 -12.57 -10.70
CA ASP A 21 -18.03 -11.81 -11.14
C ASP A 21 -17.68 -10.43 -11.75
N GLY A 22 -16.38 -10.18 -11.95
CA GLY A 22 -15.90 -8.93 -12.53
C GLY A 22 -15.74 -7.79 -11.54
N LYS A 23 -15.84 -8.05 -10.24
CA LYS A 23 -15.72 -7.04 -9.19
C LYS A 23 -14.50 -7.28 -8.30
N VAL A 24 -13.98 -6.20 -7.76
CA VAL A 24 -12.92 -6.18 -6.76
C VAL A 24 -13.51 -5.57 -5.48
N ARG A 25 -13.89 -6.42 -4.53
CA ARG A 25 -14.52 -5.99 -3.27
C ARG A 25 -13.47 -5.65 -2.24
N VAL A 26 -13.48 -4.41 -1.81
CA VAL A 26 -12.43 -3.82 -0.96
C VAL A 26 -13.01 -3.39 0.38
N ALA A 27 -12.41 -3.85 1.47
CA ALA A 27 -12.64 -3.28 2.79
C ALA A 27 -11.47 -2.39 3.19
N ILE A 28 -11.74 -1.33 3.94
CA ILE A 28 -10.77 -0.33 4.39
C ILE A 28 -10.61 -0.42 5.90
N VAL A 29 -9.37 -0.47 6.37
CA VAL A 29 -9.00 -0.33 7.78
C VAL A 29 -8.28 1.00 7.95
N GLY A 30 -8.93 1.94 8.65
CA GLY A 30 -8.49 3.33 8.81
C GLY A 30 -9.07 4.27 7.73
N VAL A 31 -10.13 4.99 8.10
CA VAL A 31 -10.83 5.95 7.21
C VAL A 31 -10.18 7.34 7.33
N GLY A 32 -8.90 7.41 6.96
CA GLY A 32 -8.10 8.65 6.95
C GLY A 32 -8.06 9.32 5.57
N ASN A 33 -7.12 10.26 5.39
CA ASN A 33 -6.90 10.96 4.12
C ASN A 33 -6.61 10.02 2.94
N CYS A 34 -5.85 8.94 3.16
CA CYS A 34 -5.56 7.95 2.11
C CYS A 34 -6.82 7.21 1.66
N ALA A 35 -7.69 6.82 2.60
CA ALA A 35 -8.97 6.22 2.29
C ALA A 35 -9.88 7.19 1.54
N ASN A 36 -9.93 8.46 1.98
CA ASN A 36 -10.67 9.52 1.31
C ASN A 36 -10.21 9.66 -0.15
N SER A 37 -8.91 9.78 -0.38
CA SER A 37 -8.36 9.93 -1.73
C SER A 37 -8.61 8.69 -2.61
N LEU A 38 -8.62 7.50 -2.04
CA LEU A 38 -8.93 6.26 -2.75
C LEU A 38 -10.40 6.24 -3.20
N LEU A 39 -11.33 6.60 -2.31
CA LEU A 39 -12.77 6.69 -2.66
C LEU A 39 -13.00 7.73 -3.77
N GLN A 40 -12.46 8.94 -3.58
CA GLN A 40 -12.53 9.98 -4.59
C GLN A 40 -11.93 9.53 -5.92
N GLY A 41 -10.78 8.85 -5.91
CA GLY A 41 -10.11 8.33 -7.11
C GLY A 41 -10.96 7.32 -7.86
N CYS A 42 -11.57 6.36 -7.17
CA CYS A 42 -12.46 5.39 -7.78
C CYS A 42 -13.68 6.07 -8.44
N GLU A 43 -14.25 7.08 -7.81
CA GLU A 43 -15.36 7.85 -8.38
C GLU A 43 -14.92 8.72 -9.57
N TYR A 44 -13.78 9.40 -9.45
CA TYR A 44 -13.25 10.30 -10.50
C TYR A 44 -12.91 9.55 -11.79
N TYR A 45 -12.29 8.36 -11.66
CA TYR A 45 -11.80 7.58 -12.80
C TYR A 45 -12.77 6.48 -13.29
N LYS A 46 -13.97 6.40 -12.76
CA LYS A 46 -14.93 5.33 -13.14
C LYS A 46 -15.28 5.30 -14.63
N GLU A 47 -15.26 6.45 -15.29
CA GLU A 47 -15.54 6.59 -16.73
C GLU A 47 -14.26 6.78 -17.57
N ALA A 48 -13.09 6.50 -17.01
CA ALA A 48 -11.83 6.62 -17.74
C ALA A 48 -11.83 5.66 -18.95
N PRO A 49 -11.33 6.08 -20.13
CA PRO A 49 -11.28 5.22 -21.31
C PRO A 49 -10.18 4.14 -21.16
N ASP A 50 -10.47 2.90 -21.54
CA ASP A 50 -9.57 1.75 -21.40
C ASP A 50 -8.30 1.83 -22.25
N ASP A 51 -8.33 2.55 -23.35
CA ASP A 51 -7.33 2.52 -24.43
C ASP A 51 -6.53 3.82 -24.57
N GLN A 52 -6.62 4.70 -23.56
CA GLN A 52 -5.94 5.99 -23.57
C GLN A 52 -5.11 6.18 -22.30
N PHE A 53 -4.04 6.98 -22.42
CA PHE A 53 -3.33 7.48 -21.27
C PHE A 53 -4.23 8.41 -20.45
N VAL A 54 -4.40 8.09 -19.18
CA VAL A 54 -5.18 8.88 -18.23
C VAL A 54 -4.24 9.38 -17.13
N PRO A 55 -4.02 10.69 -17.01
CA PRO A 55 -3.16 11.24 -15.95
C PRO A 55 -3.61 10.78 -14.56
N GLY A 56 -2.67 10.30 -13.75
CA GLY A 56 -2.92 9.83 -12.40
C GLY A 56 -3.19 8.33 -12.26
N LEU A 57 -3.37 7.60 -13.37
CA LEU A 57 -3.47 6.15 -13.37
C LEU A 57 -2.28 5.51 -14.08
N MET A 58 -1.68 4.49 -13.47
CA MET A 58 -0.72 3.62 -14.16
C MET A 58 -1.48 2.68 -15.12
N HIS A 59 -2.61 2.13 -14.68
CA HIS A 59 -3.48 1.29 -15.47
C HIS A 59 -4.95 1.72 -15.31
N VAL A 60 -5.62 2.07 -16.39
CA VAL A 60 -7.07 2.24 -16.39
C VAL A 60 -7.74 0.86 -16.22
N ASN A 61 -7.31 -0.09 -17.04
CA ASN A 61 -7.71 -1.50 -16.97
C ASN A 61 -6.49 -2.36 -16.65
N LEU A 62 -6.55 -3.08 -15.54
CA LEU A 62 -5.47 -3.93 -15.06
C LEU A 62 -5.90 -5.40 -15.16
N GLY A 63 -5.38 -6.10 -16.16
CA GLY A 63 -5.65 -7.53 -16.35
C GLY A 63 -7.15 -7.88 -16.49
N GLY A 64 -7.97 -6.96 -17.03
CA GLY A 64 -9.40 -7.13 -17.19
C GLY A 64 -10.26 -6.57 -16.06
N TYR A 65 -9.65 -5.87 -15.11
CA TYR A 65 -10.34 -5.08 -14.09
C TYR A 65 -10.13 -3.59 -14.34
N HIS A 66 -11.20 -2.87 -14.67
CA HIS A 66 -11.21 -1.42 -14.75
C HIS A 66 -11.29 -0.79 -13.34
N VAL A 67 -10.93 0.49 -13.17
CA VAL A 67 -11.09 1.20 -11.89
C VAL A 67 -12.54 1.15 -11.38
N ARG A 68 -13.53 1.24 -12.28
CA ARG A 68 -14.99 1.12 -11.96
C ARG A 68 -15.39 -0.22 -11.36
N ASP A 69 -14.56 -1.25 -11.46
CA ASP A 69 -14.87 -2.58 -10.92
C ASP A 69 -14.49 -2.71 -9.45
N ILE A 70 -13.84 -1.70 -8.88
CA ILE A 70 -13.56 -1.62 -7.45
C ILE A 70 -14.84 -1.21 -6.72
N GLU A 71 -15.27 -2.06 -5.78
CA GLU A 71 -16.46 -1.83 -4.92
C GLU A 71 -16.00 -1.85 -3.46
N PHE A 72 -16.27 -0.77 -2.74
CA PHE A 72 -16.06 -0.79 -1.29
C PHE A 72 -17.18 -1.57 -0.63
N THR A 73 -16.86 -2.41 0.35
CA THR A 73 -17.80 -3.34 0.97
C THR A 73 -17.88 -3.20 2.49
N ALA A 74 -16.80 -2.76 3.11
CA ALA A 74 -16.75 -2.51 4.55
C ALA A 74 -15.68 -1.45 4.86
N ALA A 75 -15.81 -0.81 6.01
CA ALA A 75 -14.81 0.12 6.53
C ALA A 75 -14.74 0.04 8.05
N PHE A 76 -13.54 0.15 8.58
CA PHE A 76 -13.26 0.05 10.02
C PHE A 76 -12.45 1.25 10.47
N ASP A 77 -12.91 1.90 11.52
CA ASP A 77 -12.18 3.01 12.17
C ASP A 77 -12.41 2.96 13.68
N VAL A 78 -11.70 3.77 14.43
CA VAL A 78 -11.80 3.84 15.89
C VAL A 78 -12.18 5.23 16.38
N ILE A 79 -12.31 6.21 15.49
CA ILE A 79 -12.50 7.61 15.82
C ILE A 79 -13.99 7.92 15.96
N LYS A 80 -14.34 8.62 17.06
CA LYS A 80 -15.66 9.21 17.27
C LYS A 80 -15.98 10.21 16.17
N GLY A 81 -17.16 10.12 15.59
CA GLY A 81 -17.56 10.94 14.43
C GLY A 81 -17.25 10.30 13.08
N LYS A 82 -16.57 9.12 13.07
CA LYS A 82 -16.43 8.25 11.89
C LYS A 82 -17.20 6.95 12.08
N VAL A 83 -17.02 6.29 13.23
CA VAL A 83 -17.74 5.05 13.55
C VAL A 83 -19.24 5.28 13.60
N GLY A 84 -19.99 4.46 12.87
CA GLY A 84 -21.45 4.54 12.73
C GLY A 84 -21.95 5.43 11.60
N GLU A 85 -21.09 6.29 11.04
CA GLU A 85 -21.41 7.15 9.90
C GLU A 85 -21.27 6.40 8.56
N ASP A 86 -21.94 6.91 7.52
CA ASP A 86 -21.70 6.46 6.15
C ASP A 86 -20.25 6.76 5.74
N LEU A 87 -19.61 5.82 5.04
CA LEU A 87 -18.21 5.94 4.63
C LEU A 87 -17.94 7.23 3.83
N ALA A 88 -18.91 7.69 3.00
CA ALA A 88 -18.80 8.93 2.24
C ALA A 88 -18.85 10.19 3.11
N ASP A 89 -19.40 10.12 4.32
CA ASP A 89 -19.33 11.22 5.30
C ASP A 89 -18.08 11.08 6.18
N ALA A 90 -17.84 9.86 6.68
CA ALA A 90 -16.72 9.57 7.56
C ALA A 90 -15.36 9.94 6.94
N MET A 91 -15.23 9.83 5.62
CA MET A 91 -13.99 10.19 4.92
C MET A 91 -13.66 11.69 5.02
N TRP A 92 -14.65 12.56 5.34
CA TRP A 92 -14.48 13.99 5.55
C TRP A 92 -14.46 14.41 7.03
N ALA A 93 -14.74 13.47 7.92
CA ALA A 93 -14.72 13.75 9.34
C ALA A 93 -13.31 14.08 9.84
N HIS A 94 -13.23 15.00 10.82
CA HIS A 94 -11.97 15.35 11.47
C HIS A 94 -11.22 14.09 11.96
N PRO A 95 -9.89 13.99 11.77
CA PRO A 95 -8.93 15.01 11.37
C PRO A 95 -8.56 15.00 9.86
N ASN A 96 -9.41 14.46 8.99
CA ASN A 96 -9.12 14.39 7.57
C ASN A 96 -9.15 15.78 6.92
N ASP A 97 -8.16 16.08 6.11
CA ASP A 97 -7.90 17.40 5.55
C ASP A 97 -7.32 17.38 4.12
N THR A 98 -7.47 16.22 3.42
CA THR A 98 -7.01 16.09 2.03
C THR A 98 -7.87 16.92 1.06
N ILE A 99 -7.31 17.20 -0.12
CA ILE A 99 -7.98 17.97 -1.15
C ILE A 99 -9.21 17.24 -1.71
N LYS A 100 -10.29 18.00 -1.98
CA LYS A 100 -11.45 17.49 -2.67
C LYS A 100 -11.29 17.63 -4.18
N PHE A 101 -11.42 16.52 -4.92
CA PHE A 101 -11.35 16.48 -6.38
C PHE A 101 -12.49 15.68 -7.02
N ALA A 102 -13.31 14.96 -6.20
CA ALA A 102 -14.53 14.32 -6.65
C ALA A 102 -15.61 14.34 -5.57
N ASP A 103 -16.86 14.30 -5.99
CA ASP A 103 -18.01 14.10 -5.13
C ASP A 103 -18.35 12.61 -5.04
N VAL A 104 -18.13 12.02 -3.87
CA VAL A 104 -18.44 10.61 -3.63
C VAL A 104 -19.88 10.51 -3.13
N PRO A 105 -20.76 9.79 -3.84
CA PRO A 105 -22.14 9.59 -3.38
C PRO A 105 -22.18 8.75 -2.11
N LYS A 106 -23.32 8.77 -1.40
CA LYS A 106 -23.54 7.90 -0.25
C LYS A 106 -23.30 6.44 -0.63
N THR A 107 -22.47 5.78 0.17
CA THR A 107 -22.06 4.40 -0.09
C THR A 107 -23.04 3.37 0.48
N GLY A 108 -23.81 3.74 1.49
CA GLY A 108 -24.62 2.80 2.28
C GLY A 108 -23.78 1.95 3.25
N ILE A 109 -22.46 2.16 3.28
CA ILE A 109 -21.54 1.42 4.16
C ILE A 109 -21.36 2.20 5.45
N LYS A 110 -21.81 1.65 6.56
CA LYS A 110 -21.50 2.19 7.88
C LYS A 110 -20.09 1.80 8.30
N VAL A 111 -19.33 2.79 8.77
CA VAL A 111 -18.01 2.53 9.36
C VAL A 111 -18.17 1.77 10.67
N SER A 112 -17.65 0.56 10.72
CA SER A 112 -17.67 -0.31 11.90
C SER A 112 -16.56 0.03 12.87
N ARG A 113 -16.78 -0.29 14.16
CA ARG A 113 -15.80 -0.07 15.23
C ARG A 113 -14.63 -1.05 15.10
N GLY A 114 -13.46 -0.55 14.77
CA GLY A 114 -12.24 -1.32 14.66
C GLY A 114 -11.52 -1.54 16.00
N MET A 115 -10.36 -2.21 15.94
CA MET A 115 -9.51 -2.53 17.10
C MET A 115 -8.47 -1.45 17.39
N THR A 116 -8.20 -1.21 18.66
CA THR A 116 -7.15 -0.29 19.14
C THR A 116 -6.20 -0.99 20.11
N HIS A 117 -5.28 -1.81 19.61
CA HIS A 117 -4.28 -2.46 20.46
C HIS A 117 -3.19 -1.50 20.94
N ASP A 118 -2.70 -0.64 20.04
CA ASP A 118 -1.56 0.26 20.30
C ASP A 118 -2.02 1.66 20.78
N GLY A 119 -3.31 1.86 20.96
CA GLY A 119 -3.88 3.18 21.21
C GLY A 119 -3.82 4.10 19.99
N ILE A 120 -4.22 5.37 20.18
CA ILE A 120 -4.23 6.37 19.11
C ILE A 120 -2.87 7.07 18.96
N GLY A 121 -2.02 7.03 19.99
CA GLY A 121 -0.79 7.80 20.09
C GLY A 121 -0.97 9.10 20.85
N LYS A 122 0.14 9.63 21.36
CA LYS A 122 0.14 10.79 22.27
C LYS A 122 -0.47 12.04 21.63
N TYR A 123 0.09 12.47 20.52
CA TYR A 123 -0.32 13.73 19.87
C TYR A 123 -1.67 13.61 19.15
N LEU A 124 -1.96 12.47 18.55
CA LEU A 124 -3.22 12.26 17.87
C LEU A 124 -4.39 12.22 18.87
N SER A 125 -4.18 11.68 20.09
CA SER A 125 -5.19 11.67 21.16
C SER A 125 -5.55 13.06 21.70
N GLU A 126 -4.77 14.09 21.39
CA GLU A 126 -5.08 15.48 21.75
C GLU A 126 -6.16 16.10 20.83
N ILE A 127 -6.32 15.56 19.61
CA ILE A 127 -7.23 16.10 18.61
C ILE A 127 -8.39 15.18 18.24
N VAL A 128 -8.34 13.90 18.59
CA VAL A 128 -9.41 12.94 18.31
C VAL A 128 -9.76 12.11 19.56
N GLU A 129 -11.02 11.71 19.65
CA GLU A 129 -11.54 10.79 20.66
C GLU A 129 -11.81 9.43 20.06
N LYS A 130 -11.58 8.35 20.83
CA LYS A 130 -12.03 7.02 20.45
C LYS A 130 -13.55 6.91 20.54
N ALA A 131 -14.15 6.27 19.53
CA ALA A 131 -15.55 5.88 19.59
C ALA A 131 -15.78 4.92 20.78
N PRO A 132 -16.91 5.05 21.50
CA PRO A 132 -17.27 4.12 22.55
C PRO A 132 -17.61 2.73 21.97
N GLY A 133 -17.71 1.74 22.83
CA GLY A 133 -18.08 0.37 22.48
C GLY A 133 -16.88 -0.54 22.25
N GLU A 134 -17.20 -1.79 21.99
CA GLU A 134 -16.25 -2.86 21.70
C GLU A 134 -15.95 -2.93 20.19
N THR A 135 -14.94 -3.69 19.83
CA THR A 135 -14.63 -3.99 18.40
C THR A 135 -15.75 -4.84 17.81
N ASP A 136 -16.22 -4.46 16.64
CA ASP A 136 -17.21 -5.23 15.89
C ASP A 136 -16.61 -6.56 15.39
N ASP A 137 -17.49 -7.49 14.97
CA ASP A 137 -17.07 -8.76 14.38
C ASP A 137 -16.48 -8.56 12.97
N ILE A 138 -15.18 -8.24 12.93
CA ILE A 138 -14.46 -7.96 11.68
C ILE A 138 -14.53 -9.16 10.72
N VAL A 139 -14.30 -10.37 11.23
CA VAL A 139 -14.31 -11.59 10.40
C VAL A 139 -15.71 -11.86 9.84
N GLY A 140 -16.75 -11.73 10.67
CA GLY A 140 -18.13 -11.88 10.24
C GLY A 140 -18.50 -10.87 9.15
N ILE A 141 -18.16 -9.58 9.34
CA ILE A 141 -18.42 -8.51 8.37
C ILE A 141 -17.70 -8.80 7.04
N LEU A 142 -16.41 -9.15 7.06
CA LEU A 142 -15.64 -9.44 5.84
C LEU A 142 -16.23 -10.64 5.06
N LYS A 143 -16.72 -11.67 5.75
CA LYS A 143 -17.38 -12.84 5.13
C LYS A 143 -18.73 -12.48 4.55
N GLU A 144 -19.58 -11.78 5.31
CA GLU A 144 -20.94 -11.38 4.91
C GLU A 144 -20.90 -10.48 3.67
N THR A 145 -20.01 -9.50 3.65
CA THR A 145 -19.83 -8.55 2.54
C THR A 145 -19.04 -9.15 1.37
N LYS A 146 -18.60 -10.39 1.47
CA LYS A 146 -17.82 -11.10 0.43
C LYS A 146 -16.58 -10.30 0.01
N THR A 147 -15.95 -9.62 0.94
CA THR A 147 -14.74 -8.84 0.70
C THR A 147 -13.65 -9.72 0.07
N ASP A 148 -12.97 -9.21 -0.95
CA ASP A 148 -11.84 -9.87 -1.61
C ASP A 148 -10.50 -9.44 -0.99
N VAL A 149 -10.37 -8.12 -0.74
CA VAL A 149 -9.11 -7.49 -0.34
C VAL A 149 -9.36 -6.50 0.79
N VAL A 150 -8.55 -6.57 1.84
CA VAL A 150 -8.48 -5.54 2.87
C VAL A 150 -7.30 -4.61 2.57
N VAL A 151 -7.53 -3.31 2.60
CA VAL A 151 -6.48 -2.28 2.57
C VAL A 151 -6.28 -1.72 3.96
N SER A 152 -5.05 -1.82 4.47
CA SER A 152 -4.68 -1.30 5.79
C SER A 152 -4.03 0.08 5.68
N TYR A 153 -4.70 1.08 6.26
CA TYR A 153 -4.28 2.49 6.36
C TYR A 153 -4.19 2.95 7.83
N LEU A 154 -3.85 2.04 8.73
CA LEU A 154 -3.67 2.38 10.14
C LEU A 154 -2.59 3.46 10.33
N PRO A 155 -2.63 4.25 11.41
CA PRO A 155 -1.55 5.20 11.69
C PRO A 155 -0.24 4.50 12.04
N VAL A 156 0.88 5.18 11.77
CA VAL A 156 2.21 4.71 12.16
C VAL A 156 2.29 4.39 13.65
N GLY A 157 2.94 3.27 13.99
CA GLY A 157 3.03 2.76 15.37
C GLY A 157 1.86 1.87 15.78
N SER A 158 0.93 1.54 14.87
CA SER A 158 -0.15 0.57 15.10
C SER A 158 0.31 -0.86 14.77
N GLU A 159 1.43 -1.30 15.36
CA GLU A 159 2.04 -2.59 15.00
C GLU A 159 1.20 -3.78 15.46
N ALA A 160 0.72 -3.78 16.70
CA ALA A 160 -0.10 -4.86 17.22
C ALA A 160 -1.47 -4.90 16.51
N ALA A 161 -2.07 -3.74 16.25
CA ALA A 161 -3.32 -3.66 15.50
C ALA A 161 -3.15 -4.15 14.05
N ALA A 162 -2.08 -3.77 13.35
CA ALA A 162 -1.83 -4.22 11.98
C ALA A 162 -1.67 -5.75 11.89
N LYS A 163 -0.92 -6.35 12.81
CA LYS A 163 -0.77 -7.81 12.90
C LYS A 163 -2.08 -8.49 13.26
N TRP A 164 -2.86 -7.91 14.16
CA TRP A 164 -4.19 -8.41 14.49
C TRP A 164 -5.13 -8.40 13.27
N TYR A 165 -5.15 -7.33 12.46
CA TYR A 165 -5.94 -7.30 11.23
C TYR A 165 -5.45 -8.32 10.19
N ALA A 166 -4.15 -8.60 10.13
CA ALA A 166 -3.64 -9.69 9.29
C ALA A 166 -4.21 -11.06 9.72
N GLU A 167 -4.35 -11.32 11.03
CA GLU A 167 -5.04 -12.51 11.54
C GLU A 167 -6.52 -12.54 11.11
N GLN A 168 -7.22 -11.39 11.20
CA GLN A 168 -8.63 -11.32 10.76
C GLN A 168 -8.76 -11.62 9.27
N CYS A 169 -7.83 -11.14 8.43
CA CYS A 169 -7.79 -11.46 7.01
C CYS A 169 -7.60 -12.96 6.76
N LEU A 170 -6.65 -13.59 7.46
CA LEU A 170 -6.40 -15.03 7.37
C LEU A 170 -7.62 -15.87 7.80
N GLU A 171 -8.32 -15.45 8.85
CA GLU A 171 -9.52 -16.13 9.35
C GLU A 171 -10.74 -15.91 8.43
N ALA A 172 -10.89 -14.71 7.89
CA ALA A 172 -11.95 -14.39 6.94
C ALA A 172 -11.71 -14.98 5.55
N GLY A 173 -10.46 -15.37 5.24
CA GLY A 173 -10.06 -15.82 3.92
C GLY A 173 -9.97 -14.67 2.90
N VAL A 174 -9.40 -13.52 3.27
CA VAL A 174 -9.34 -12.28 2.49
C VAL A 174 -7.88 -11.89 2.24
N ALA A 175 -7.57 -11.38 1.05
CA ALA A 175 -6.25 -10.84 0.73
C ALA A 175 -5.95 -9.56 1.51
N LEU A 176 -4.67 -9.25 1.70
CA LEU A 176 -4.23 -8.04 2.40
C LEU A 176 -3.32 -7.17 1.52
N VAL A 177 -3.62 -5.88 1.45
CA VAL A 177 -2.72 -4.82 0.99
C VAL A 177 -2.29 -4.01 2.21
N ASN A 178 -1.06 -4.22 2.67
CA ASN A 178 -0.51 -3.55 3.84
C ASN A 178 0.23 -2.28 3.44
N CYS A 179 -0.45 -1.14 3.54
CA CYS A 179 0.14 0.16 3.25
C CYS A 179 0.99 0.73 4.39
N MET A 180 1.09 0.01 5.51
CA MET A 180 1.76 0.44 6.73
C MET A 180 3.21 -0.01 6.81
N PRO A 181 4.09 0.74 7.50
CA PRO A 181 5.47 0.34 7.79
C PRO A 181 5.54 -0.69 8.92
N VAL A 182 4.61 -1.63 8.96
CA VAL A 182 4.60 -2.81 9.83
C VAL A 182 4.95 -4.02 8.99
N PHE A 183 5.98 -4.76 9.38
CA PHE A 183 6.51 -5.85 8.59
C PHE A 183 5.60 -7.09 8.70
N ILE A 184 4.85 -7.34 7.63
CA ILE A 184 3.96 -8.48 7.48
C ILE A 184 4.33 -9.23 6.20
N ALA A 185 4.22 -8.60 5.02
CA ALA A 185 4.50 -9.25 3.75
C ALA A 185 5.96 -9.72 3.61
N ARG A 186 6.90 -9.00 4.21
CA ARG A 186 8.33 -9.35 4.19
C ARG A 186 8.76 -10.40 5.22
N GLU A 187 7.93 -10.73 6.19
CA GLU A 187 8.25 -11.68 7.25
C GLU A 187 7.85 -13.11 6.86
N ASP A 188 8.79 -14.05 6.90
CA ASP A 188 8.56 -15.44 6.55
C ASP A 188 7.41 -16.08 7.32
N TYR A 189 7.24 -15.70 8.59
CA TYR A 189 6.15 -16.18 9.45
C TYR A 189 4.78 -15.88 8.84
N TRP A 190 4.57 -14.64 8.40
CA TRP A 190 3.30 -14.24 7.81
C TRP A 190 3.16 -14.76 6.38
N ASN A 191 4.23 -14.70 5.58
CA ASN A 191 4.21 -15.21 4.21
C ASN A 191 3.72 -16.65 4.15
N LYS A 192 4.29 -17.54 4.96
CA LYS A 192 3.88 -18.95 5.03
C LYS A 192 2.41 -19.12 5.39
N ARG A 193 1.89 -18.34 6.33
CA ARG A 193 0.49 -18.42 6.74
C ARG A 193 -0.47 -17.96 5.65
N PHE A 194 -0.11 -16.92 4.88
CA PHE A 194 -0.87 -16.50 3.72
C PHE A 194 -0.81 -17.56 2.61
N GLU A 195 0.35 -18.17 2.36
CA GLU A 195 0.51 -19.30 1.43
C GLU A 195 -0.35 -20.49 1.83
N GLU A 196 -0.31 -20.93 3.07
CA GLU A 196 -1.09 -22.06 3.60
C GLU A 196 -2.60 -21.82 3.49
N LYS A 197 -3.04 -20.58 3.57
CA LYS A 197 -4.45 -20.18 3.40
C LYS A 197 -4.85 -19.94 1.94
N GLY A 198 -3.90 -19.99 0.99
CA GLY A 198 -4.14 -19.69 -0.41
C GLY A 198 -4.47 -18.21 -0.67
N LEU A 199 -3.95 -17.30 0.16
CA LEU A 199 -4.25 -15.87 0.12
C LEU A 199 -3.02 -15.07 -0.30
N PRO A 200 -3.16 -14.08 -1.20
CA PRO A 200 -2.07 -13.16 -1.52
C PRO A 200 -1.96 -12.03 -0.49
N ILE A 201 -0.74 -11.52 -0.34
CA ILE A 201 -0.46 -10.29 0.37
C ILE A 201 0.47 -9.39 -0.46
N ILE A 202 0.21 -8.08 -0.46
CA ILE A 202 1.07 -7.02 -1.01
C ILE A 202 1.44 -6.09 0.14
N GLY A 203 2.72 -5.88 0.39
CA GLY A 203 3.25 -5.04 1.50
C GLY A 203 4.77 -4.94 1.42
N ASP A 204 5.40 -4.18 2.26
CA ASP A 204 4.88 -3.31 3.31
C ASP A 204 5.31 -1.86 3.06
N ASP A 205 4.59 -0.89 3.63
CA ASP A 205 4.86 0.55 3.53
C ASP A 205 4.74 1.12 2.10
N ILE A 206 3.56 1.63 1.77
CA ILE A 206 3.20 2.10 0.41
C ILE A 206 4.16 3.19 -0.11
N LYS A 207 4.61 3.07 -1.35
CA LYS A 207 5.20 4.14 -2.14
C LYS A 207 4.09 5.00 -2.74
N SER A 208 4.35 6.29 -2.93
CA SER A 208 3.50 7.15 -3.76
C SER A 208 3.89 7.01 -5.23
N GLN A 209 3.05 7.43 -6.17
CA GLN A 209 3.37 7.40 -7.61
C GLN A 209 4.63 8.20 -7.93
N VAL A 210 4.64 9.50 -7.58
CA VAL A 210 5.83 10.34 -7.62
C VAL A 210 6.01 10.97 -6.25
N GLY A 211 6.70 10.29 -5.36
CA GLY A 211 6.94 10.72 -3.98
C GLY A 211 8.43 10.80 -3.66
N ALA A 212 8.72 11.28 -2.46
CA ALA A 212 10.10 11.49 -2.02
C ALA A 212 10.96 10.22 -2.13
N THR A 213 10.42 9.05 -1.79
CA THR A 213 11.17 7.79 -1.86
C THR A 213 11.52 7.42 -3.29
N ILE A 214 10.56 7.43 -4.22
CA ILE A 214 10.80 7.11 -5.63
C ILE A 214 11.79 8.11 -6.24
N THR A 215 11.59 9.40 -6.01
CA THR A 215 12.50 10.44 -6.54
C THR A 215 13.92 10.25 -6.02
N HIS A 216 14.08 9.96 -4.73
CA HIS A 216 15.38 9.71 -4.12
C HIS A 216 16.06 8.45 -4.68
N ARG A 217 15.30 7.34 -4.84
CA ARG A 217 15.79 6.10 -5.47
C ARG A 217 16.28 6.32 -6.89
N VAL A 218 15.50 7.03 -7.72
CA VAL A 218 15.86 7.35 -9.11
C VAL A 218 17.14 8.17 -9.16
N LEU A 219 17.29 9.19 -8.31
CA LEU A 219 18.52 9.98 -8.23
C LEU A 219 19.73 9.17 -7.75
N THR A 220 19.53 8.26 -6.80
CA THR A 220 20.58 7.35 -6.32
C THR A 220 21.01 6.38 -7.42
N SER A 221 20.06 5.79 -8.15
CA SER A 221 20.33 4.95 -9.31
C SER A 221 21.07 5.72 -10.41
N LEU A 222 20.68 6.97 -10.67
CA LEU A 222 21.35 7.83 -11.64
C LEU A 222 22.84 8.01 -11.35
N TYR A 223 23.21 8.24 -10.06
CA TYR A 223 24.61 8.32 -9.65
C TYR A 223 25.36 7.04 -10.00
N ARG A 224 24.84 5.89 -9.56
CA ARG A 224 25.43 4.57 -9.84
C ARG A 224 25.60 4.30 -11.33
N GLU A 225 24.54 4.51 -12.12
CA GLU A 225 24.48 4.19 -13.55
C GLU A 225 25.37 5.12 -14.40
N ARG A 226 25.64 6.33 -13.89
CA ARG A 226 26.52 7.30 -14.55
C ARG A 226 27.95 7.30 -14.04
N GLY A 227 28.32 6.34 -13.17
CA GLY A 227 29.69 6.20 -12.62
C GLY A 227 30.07 7.33 -11.66
N VAL A 228 29.09 7.94 -11.01
CA VAL A 228 29.31 8.92 -9.93
C VAL A 228 29.19 8.20 -8.61
N HIS A 229 30.20 8.30 -7.74
CA HIS A 229 30.12 7.74 -6.41
C HIS A 229 29.26 8.64 -5.52
N LEU A 230 28.24 8.07 -4.88
CA LEU A 230 27.46 8.78 -3.88
C LEU A 230 28.17 8.70 -2.53
N ASP A 231 28.53 9.84 -1.96
CA ASP A 231 29.26 9.90 -0.69
C ASP A 231 28.30 10.08 0.49
N LYS A 232 27.31 10.96 0.33
CA LYS A 232 26.33 11.28 1.37
C LYS A 232 24.99 11.60 0.77
N THR A 233 23.93 11.33 1.54
CA THR A 233 22.58 11.73 1.13
C THR A 233 21.67 12.01 2.32
N MET A 234 20.75 12.97 2.13
CA MET A 234 19.69 13.22 3.09
C MET A 234 18.34 13.45 2.42
N GLN A 235 17.28 13.10 3.15
CA GLN A 235 15.91 13.43 2.82
C GLN A 235 15.22 13.93 4.07
N LEU A 236 14.73 15.17 4.03
CA LEU A 236 13.89 15.76 5.06
C LEU A 236 12.46 15.89 4.51
N ASN A 237 11.46 15.56 5.29
CA ASN A 237 10.07 15.69 4.88
C ASN A 237 9.32 16.56 5.88
N VAL A 238 8.43 17.40 5.43
CA VAL A 238 7.54 18.25 6.24
C VAL A 238 6.14 18.10 5.70
N GLY A 239 5.16 17.90 6.56
CA GLY A 239 3.76 17.76 6.15
C GLY A 239 2.81 18.25 7.23
N GLY A 240 1.51 18.32 6.93
CA GLY A 240 0.53 18.91 7.82
C GLY A 240 -0.63 18.00 8.21
N ASN A 241 -0.68 16.76 7.67
CA ASN A 241 -1.74 15.84 7.98
C ASN A 241 -1.51 15.08 9.30
N SER A 242 -2.50 14.28 9.69
CA SER A 242 -2.48 13.54 10.95
C SER A 242 -1.37 12.48 11.04
N ASP A 243 -0.85 11.96 9.91
CA ASP A 243 0.31 11.05 9.93
C ASP A 243 1.59 11.79 10.36
N PHE A 244 1.79 13.03 9.87
CA PHE A 244 2.91 13.87 10.30
C PHE A 244 2.81 14.28 11.77
N LEU A 245 1.61 14.61 12.26
CA LEU A 245 1.38 14.84 13.68
C LEU A 245 1.73 13.61 14.52
N ASN A 246 1.25 12.43 14.12
CA ASN A 246 1.53 11.18 14.80
C ASN A 246 3.03 10.83 14.79
N MET A 247 3.76 11.22 13.74
CA MET A 247 5.21 11.01 13.64
C MET A 247 6.07 11.88 14.57
N LEU A 248 5.50 12.87 15.25
CA LEU A 248 6.20 13.59 16.32
C LEU A 248 6.50 12.68 17.52
N GLU A 249 5.76 11.59 17.70
CA GLU A 249 6.01 10.54 18.68
C GLU A 249 7.14 9.62 18.17
N ARG A 250 8.39 10.01 18.41
CA ARG A 250 9.59 9.39 17.84
C ARG A 250 9.76 7.92 18.20
N GLU A 251 9.29 7.50 19.36
CA GLU A 251 9.37 6.12 19.84
C GLU A 251 8.56 5.15 18.97
N ARG A 252 7.56 5.64 18.25
CA ARG A 252 6.72 4.85 17.33
C ARG A 252 7.26 4.73 15.90
N LEU A 253 8.46 5.27 15.62
CA LEU A 253 8.98 5.43 14.26
C LEU A 253 10.06 4.44 13.82
N GLU A 254 10.46 3.50 14.67
CA GLU A 254 11.62 2.62 14.38
C GLU A 254 11.45 1.87 13.05
N SER A 255 10.33 1.17 12.86
CA SER A 255 10.04 0.43 11.62
C SER A 255 10.00 1.36 10.40
N LYS A 256 9.40 2.55 10.53
CA LYS A 256 9.32 3.53 9.43
C LYS A 256 10.68 4.09 9.04
N LYS A 257 11.58 4.31 9.99
CA LYS A 257 12.95 4.78 9.73
C LYS A 257 13.75 3.72 8.97
N ILE A 258 13.70 2.47 9.43
CA ILE A 258 14.34 1.33 8.77
C ILE A 258 13.81 1.19 7.34
N SER A 259 12.49 1.19 7.15
CA SER A 259 11.85 1.06 5.85
C SER A 259 12.34 2.11 4.84
N LYS A 260 12.32 3.39 5.22
CA LYS A 260 12.72 4.49 4.33
C LYS A 260 14.22 4.49 4.01
N THR A 261 15.07 4.22 4.99
CA THR A 261 16.53 4.18 4.79
C THR A 261 16.89 3.05 3.83
N ASN A 262 16.38 1.83 4.10
CA ASN A 262 16.64 0.67 3.26
C ASN A 262 16.13 0.85 1.83
N ALA A 263 14.98 1.51 1.65
CA ALA A 263 14.45 1.77 0.31
C ALA A 263 15.41 2.59 -0.56
N VAL A 264 16.16 3.53 0.00
CA VAL A 264 17.14 4.36 -0.72
C VAL A 264 18.48 3.65 -0.86
N THR A 265 19.03 3.11 0.23
CA THR A 265 20.38 2.49 0.21
C THR A 265 20.43 1.21 -0.61
N SER A 266 19.31 0.50 -0.78
CA SER A 266 19.20 -0.68 -1.63
C SER A 266 19.46 -0.42 -3.13
N MET A 267 19.53 0.85 -3.54
CA MET A 267 19.89 1.22 -4.93
C MET A 267 21.41 1.20 -5.18
N LEU A 268 22.20 1.08 -4.14
CA LEU A 268 23.66 1.03 -4.19
C LEU A 268 24.16 -0.41 -3.97
N ASP A 269 25.29 -0.72 -4.54
CA ASP A 269 26.03 -1.96 -4.36
C ASP A 269 27.13 -1.86 -3.29
N TYR A 270 27.20 -0.73 -2.59
CA TYR A 270 28.13 -0.44 -1.50
C TYR A 270 27.43 0.24 -0.33
N ASP A 271 28.03 0.13 0.85
CA ASP A 271 27.53 0.79 2.07
C ASP A 271 28.07 2.23 2.15
N LEU A 272 27.18 3.18 2.32
CA LEU A 272 27.55 4.59 2.55
C LEU A 272 28.16 4.84 3.91
N GLY A 273 28.03 3.92 4.83
CA GLY A 273 28.52 4.04 6.21
C GLY A 273 27.62 4.87 7.13
N ALA A 274 27.81 4.66 8.42
CA ALA A 274 27.04 5.33 9.46
C ALA A 274 27.25 6.85 9.41
N GLY A 275 26.14 7.60 9.46
CA GLY A 275 26.16 9.07 9.44
C GLY A 275 26.16 9.72 8.06
N ASN A 276 26.35 8.96 6.99
CA ASN A 276 26.31 9.48 5.62
C ASN A 276 24.93 9.36 4.96
N VAL A 277 23.98 8.70 5.62
CA VAL A 277 22.59 8.58 5.17
C VAL A 277 21.65 9.12 6.24
N HIS A 278 20.83 10.09 5.85
CA HIS A 278 19.77 10.60 6.70
C HIS A 278 18.45 10.64 5.93
N VAL A 279 17.59 9.67 6.19
CA VAL A 279 16.20 9.69 5.70
C VAL A 279 15.30 9.85 6.91
N GLY A 280 15.11 11.09 7.29
CA GLY A 280 14.47 11.44 8.55
C GLY A 280 12.98 11.38 8.54
N PRO A 281 12.39 11.11 9.72
CA PRO A 281 11.11 11.68 10.02
C PRO A 281 11.28 13.20 10.05
N SER A 282 10.20 13.84 9.88
CA SER A 282 10.14 15.20 9.50
C SER A 282 9.42 15.99 10.57
N ASP A 283 9.09 17.19 10.24
CA ASP A 283 8.37 18.07 11.12
C ASP A 283 6.90 18.17 10.70
N TYR A 284 6.06 18.63 11.62
CA TYR A 284 4.63 18.83 11.42
C TYR A 284 4.32 20.33 11.35
N VAL A 285 3.67 20.72 10.26
CA VAL A 285 3.24 22.11 10.02
C VAL A 285 1.75 22.09 9.66
N PRO A 286 0.83 22.36 10.61
CA PRO A 286 -0.62 22.15 10.45
C PRO A 286 -1.24 22.78 9.20
N TRP A 287 -0.83 23.99 8.83
CA TRP A 287 -1.39 24.70 7.68
C TRP A 287 -1.01 24.11 6.32
N LEU A 288 -0.08 23.15 6.27
CA LEU A 288 0.18 22.37 5.04
C LEU A 288 -0.95 21.39 4.73
N THR A 289 -1.79 21.05 5.70
CA THR A 289 -2.85 20.06 5.54
C THR A 289 -2.28 18.74 5.00
N ASP A 290 -2.89 18.09 4.02
CA ASP A 290 -2.38 16.85 3.41
C ASP A 290 -1.23 17.06 2.40
N ARG A 291 -0.67 18.27 2.33
CA ARG A 291 0.54 18.52 1.52
C ARG A 291 1.79 18.07 2.25
N LYS A 292 2.75 17.60 1.44
CA LYS A 292 4.05 17.15 1.90
C LYS A 292 5.16 17.77 1.04
N CYS A 293 6.10 18.39 1.71
CA CYS A 293 7.35 18.87 1.11
C CYS A 293 8.47 17.90 1.45
N ALA A 294 9.27 17.53 0.47
CA ALA A 294 10.50 16.75 0.67
C ALA A 294 11.69 17.55 0.15
N TYR A 295 12.76 17.60 0.96
CA TYR A 295 14.04 18.18 0.60
C TYR A 295 15.06 17.05 0.50
N ILE A 296 15.60 16.83 -0.70
CA ILE A 296 16.53 15.74 -1.00
C ILE A 296 17.85 16.35 -1.42
N ARG A 297 18.95 15.90 -0.81
CA ARG A 297 20.31 16.27 -1.20
C ARG A 297 21.14 15.02 -1.37
N LEU A 298 21.89 14.97 -2.47
CA LEU A 298 22.90 13.96 -2.76
C LEU A 298 24.24 14.68 -2.96
N GLU A 299 25.26 14.19 -2.29
CA GLU A 299 26.65 14.64 -2.44
C GLU A 299 27.48 13.46 -2.92
N GLY A 300 28.25 13.67 -3.97
CA GLY A 300 29.06 12.61 -4.57
C GLY A 300 30.29 13.11 -5.29
N SER A 301 31.09 12.15 -5.76
CA SER A 301 32.35 12.34 -6.45
C SER A 301 32.26 11.83 -7.87
N GLY A 302 32.48 12.74 -8.83
CA GLY A 302 32.48 12.46 -10.26
C GLY A 302 33.86 12.22 -10.84
N PHE A 303 34.01 12.51 -12.15
CA PHE A 303 35.28 12.36 -12.85
C PHE A 303 36.40 13.18 -12.19
N GLY A 304 37.52 12.52 -11.88
CA GLY A 304 38.66 13.15 -11.20
C GLY A 304 38.40 13.52 -9.74
N ASP A 305 37.48 12.83 -9.08
CA ASP A 305 37.04 13.10 -7.71
C ASP A 305 36.43 14.49 -7.50
N VAL A 306 36.00 15.13 -8.58
CA VAL A 306 35.37 16.45 -8.53
C VAL A 306 33.98 16.33 -7.89
N PRO A 307 33.66 17.14 -6.85
CA PRO A 307 32.34 17.10 -6.20
C PRO A 307 31.19 17.36 -7.17
N LEU A 308 30.15 16.54 -7.05
CA LEU A 308 28.88 16.67 -7.77
C LEU A 308 27.73 16.55 -6.79
N ASN A 309 26.92 17.60 -6.68
CA ASN A 309 25.84 17.66 -5.72
C ASN A 309 24.51 17.91 -6.44
N ILE A 310 23.44 17.28 -5.95
CA ILE A 310 22.07 17.54 -6.38
C ILE A 310 21.25 17.97 -5.18
N GLU A 311 20.49 19.03 -5.34
CA GLU A 311 19.43 19.43 -4.42
C GLU A 311 18.08 19.42 -5.15
N LEU A 312 17.06 18.86 -4.50
CA LEU A 312 15.72 18.78 -5.04
C LEU A 312 14.69 19.07 -3.94
N LYS A 313 13.73 19.93 -4.27
CA LYS A 313 12.51 20.12 -3.49
C LYS A 313 11.33 19.52 -4.24
N LEU A 314 10.59 18.64 -3.59
CA LEU A 314 9.34 18.08 -4.09
C LEU A 314 8.19 18.50 -3.18
N GLU A 315 7.08 18.94 -3.78
CA GLU A 315 5.81 19.17 -3.05
C GLU A 315 4.69 18.37 -3.71
N VAL A 316 3.93 17.63 -2.91
CA VAL A 316 2.82 16.79 -3.37
C VAL A 316 1.65 16.86 -2.40
N TRP A 317 0.44 16.56 -2.88
CA TRP A 317 -0.65 16.10 -2.04
C TRP A 317 -0.41 14.61 -1.75
N ASP A 318 -0.13 14.27 -0.48
CA ASP A 318 0.43 12.96 -0.10
C ASP A 318 -0.57 11.84 -0.34
N SER A 319 -1.81 12.00 0.08
CA SER A 319 -2.83 10.96 0.02
C SER A 319 -3.32 10.66 -1.40
N PRO A 320 -3.67 11.63 -2.25
CA PRO A 320 -3.99 11.37 -3.66
C PRO A 320 -2.85 10.68 -4.41
N ASN A 321 -1.61 11.09 -4.12
CA ASN A 321 -0.43 10.52 -4.77
C ASN A 321 -0.19 9.05 -4.39
N SER A 322 -0.71 8.58 -3.26
CA SER A 322 -0.65 7.16 -2.87
C SER A 322 -1.84 6.35 -3.40
N ALA A 323 -3.00 6.99 -3.60
CA ALA A 323 -4.23 6.31 -4.01
C ALA A 323 -4.09 5.62 -5.38
N GLY A 324 -3.38 6.24 -6.34
CA GLY A 324 -3.12 5.64 -7.64
C GLY A 324 -2.33 4.33 -7.59
N ILE A 325 -1.47 4.15 -6.58
CA ILE A 325 -0.78 2.88 -6.34
C ILE A 325 -1.76 1.83 -5.78
N VAL A 326 -2.60 2.23 -4.82
CA VAL A 326 -3.52 1.28 -4.15
C VAL A 326 -4.61 0.78 -5.10
N ILE A 327 -5.08 1.61 -6.04
CA ILE A 327 -6.01 1.19 -7.11
C ILE A 327 -5.44 -0.01 -7.87
N ASP A 328 -4.14 -0.01 -8.18
CA ASP A 328 -3.49 -1.13 -8.85
C ASP A 328 -3.26 -2.31 -7.89
N ALA A 329 -2.80 -2.05 -6.68
CA ALA A 329 -2.49 -3.10 -5.70
C ALA A 329 -3.73 -3.97 -5.36
N VAL A 330 -4.92 -3.37 -5.19
CA VAL A 330 -6.14 -4.16 -4.89
C VAL A 330 -6.57 -5.01 -6.09
N ARG A 331 -6.43 -4.50 -7.32
CA ARG A 331 -6.72 -5.27 -8.53
C ARG A 331 -5.70 -6.40 -8.74
N MET A 332 -4.42 -6.17 -8.41
CA MET A 332 -3.38 -7.20 -8.41
C MET A 332 -3.69 -8.33 -7.42
N ALA A 333 -4.06 -7.97 -6.18
CA ALA A 333 -4.45 -8.95 -5.17
C ALA A 333 -5.66 -9.77 -5.65
N LYS A 334 -6.63 -9.15 -6.31
CA LYS A 334 -7.77 -9.86 -6.91
C LYS A 334 -7.36 -10.81 -8.04
N LEU A 335 -6.45 -10.37 -8.93
CA LEU A 335 -5.91 -11.25 -9.98
C LEU A 335 -5.21 -12.48 -9.37
N ALA A 336 -4.41 -12.27 -8.31
CA ALA A 336 -3.76 -13.35 -7.59
C ALA A 336 -4.76 -14.34 -6.99
N LEU A 337 -5.80 -13.85 -6.30
CA LEU A 337 -6.89 -14.68 -5.75
C LEU A 337 -7.57 -15.54 -6.82
N ASN A 338 -7.89 -14.95 -7.96
CA ASN A 338 -8.59 -15.66 -9.05
C ASN A 338 -7.72 -16.74 -9.69
N ASN A 339 -6.41 -16.58 -9.65
CA ASN A 339 -5.44 -17.52 -10.24
C ASN A 339 -4.78 -18.46 -9.21
N GLY A 340 -5.22 -18.41 -7.94
CA GLY A 340 -4.67 -19.25 -6.87
C GLY A 340 -3.21 -18.93 -6.52
N VAL A 341 -2.76 -17.70 -6.80
CA VAL A 341 -1.43 -17.22 -6.39
C VAL A 341 -1.52 -16.73 -4.95
N ALA A 342 -0.70 -17.27 -4.06
CA ALA A 342 -0.74 -17.03 -2.63
C ALA A 342 0.61 -16.56 -2.09
N GLY A 343 0.59 -16.07 -0.84
CA GLY A 343 1.76 -15.51 -0.19
C GLY A 343 2.08 -14.10 -0.68
N SER A 344 3.30 -13.66 -0.41
CA SER A 344 3.78 -12.33 -0.77
C SER A 344 4.02 -12.21 -2.26
N LEU A 345 3.32 -11.28 -2.91
CA LEU A 345 3.51 -11.00 -4.34
C LEU A 345 4.78 -10.16 -4.53
N VAL A 346 5.92 -10.83 -4.77
CA VAL A 346 7.25 -10.21 -4.77
C VAL A 346 7.36 -9.05 -5.78
N GLY A 347 7.05 -9.25 -7.06
CA GLY A 347 7.12 -8.21 -8.09
C GLY A 347 6.26 -6.98 -7.74
N PRO A 348 4.93 -7.14 -7.57
CA PRO A 348 4.04 -6.05 -7.16
C PRO A 348 4.47 -5.37 -5.86
N SER A 349 4.87 -6.13 -4.83
CA SER A 349 5.33 -5.54 -3.57
C SER A 349 6.61 -4.72 -3.76
N SER A 350 7.57 -5.21 -4.56
CA SER A 350 8.82 -4.47 -4.82
C SER A 350 8.57 -3.17 -5.57
N TYR A 351 7.58 -3.16 -6.47
CA TYR A 351 7.22 -1.96 -7.22
C TYR A 351 6.42 -0.97 -6.39
N PHE A 352 5.43 -1.44 -5.62
CA PHE A 352 4.47 -0.59 -4.89
C PHE A 352 4.89 -0.22 -3.47
N MET A 353 5.81 -0.96 -2.83
CA MET A 353 6.09 -0.85 -1.40
C MET A 353 7.54 -0.50 -1.12
N LYS A 354 7.80 0.19 0.01
CA LYS A 354 9.15 0.59 0.45
C LYS A 354 9.89 -0.55 1.14
N SER A 355 9.17 -1.45 1.80
CA SER A 355 9.69 -2.63 2.51
C SER A 355 9.11 -3.93 1.97
N PRO A 356 9.32 -4.25 0.69
CA PRO A 356 8.82 -5.48 0.11
C PRO A 356 9.55 -6.71 0.68
N PRO A 357 9.04 -7.93 0.42
CA PRO A 357 9.75 -9.18 0.76
C PRO A 357 11.15 -9.22 0.18
N GLN A 358 11.35 -8.68 -1.02
CA GLN A 358 12.62 -8.54 -1.68
C GLN A 358 12.76 -7.14 -2.26
N GLN A 359 13.88 -6.45 -1.97
CA GLN A 359 14.20 -5.19 -2.62
C GLN A 359 14.72 -5.46 -4.03
N ILE A 360 14.03 -4.87 -5.02
CA ILE A 360 14.35 -4.98 -6.45
C ILE A 360 14.44 -3.56 -7.00
N VAL A 361 15.33 -3.32 -7.98
CA VAL A 361 15.41 -2.02 -8.66
C VAL A 361 14.09 -1.73 -9.39
N ASP A 362 13.72 -0.46 -9.46
CA ASP A 362 12.36 -0.08 -9.85
C ASP A 362 11.99 -0.52 -11.29
N ASP A 363 12.93 -0.51 -12.24
CA ASP A 363 12.70 -0.97 -13.62
C ASP A 363 12.42 -2.48 -13.68
N GLU A 364 13.22 -3.28 -12.99
CA GLU A 364 13.00 -4.73 -12.90
C GLU A 364 11.69 -5.05 -12.16
N ALA A 365 11.40 -4.33 -11.07
CA ALA A 365 10.15 -4.50 -10.32
C ALA A 365 8.93 -4.14 -11.19
N TYR A 366 9.05 -3.12 -12.04
CA TYR A 366 8.02 -2.76 -13.02
C TYR A 366 7.80 -3.91 -14.03
N GLU A 367 8.87 -4.43 -14.64
CA GLU A 367 8.77 -5.53 -15.61
C GLU A 367 8.14 -6.79 -14.99
N LEU A 368 8.52 -7.14 -13.76
CA LEU A 368 7.92 -8.26 -13.02
C LEU A 368 6.44 -8.04 -12.75
N THR A 369 6.06 -6.80 -12.46
CA THR A 369 4.67 -6.42 -12.21
C THR A 369 3.84 -6.52 -13.48
N GLU A 370 4.33 -6.00 -14.62
CA GLU A 370 3.68 -6.13 -15.92
C GLU A 370 3.57 -7.60 -16.37
N ALA A 371 4.62 -8.39 -16.16
CA ALA A 371 4.60 -9.83 -16.45
C ALA A 371 3.54 -10.56 -15.60
N PHE A 372 3.40 -10.16 -14.31
CA PHE A 372 2.37 -10.69 -13.43
C PHE A 372 0.96 -10.38 -13.94
N ILE A 373 0.70 -9.12 -14.33
CA ILE A 373 -0.59 -8.71 -14.89
C ILE A 373 -0.91 -9.55 -16.13
N LYS A 374 0.02 -9.61 -17.07
CA LYS A 374 -0.17 -10.33 -18.33
C LYS A 374 -0.43 -11.82 -18.13
N LYS A 375 0.29 -12.46 -17.21
CA LYS A 375 0.15 -13.88 -16.88
C LYS A 375 -1.19 -14.20 -16.25
N ASN A 376 -1.70 -13.30 -15.38
CA ASN A 376 -2.87 -13.53 -14.55
C ASN A 376 -4.12 -12.81 -15.05
N ALA A 377 -4.07 -12.16 -16.22
CA ALA A 377 -5.20 -11.44 -16.78
C ALA A 377 -6.44 -12.34 -16.94
N ARG A 378 -7.60 -11.74 -16.70
CA ARG A 378 -8.90 -12.41 -16.88
C ARG A 378 -9.10 -12.83 -18.34
N VAL A 379 -9.53 -14.06 -18.56
CA VAL A 379 -10.00 -14.52 -19.87
C VAL A 379 -11.42 -13.99 -20.08
N THR A 380 -11.56 -12.78 -20.56
CA THR A 380 -12.86 -12.24 -20.94
C THR A 380 -13.30 -12.89 -22.27
N GLY A 381 -14.58 -13.20 -22.41
CA GLY A 381 -15.14 -13.94 -23.57
C GLY A 381 -14.86 -13.33 -24.95
N LYS A 382 -14.29 -12.12 -25.03
CA LYS A 382 -13.82 -11.51 -26.29
C LYS A 382 -12.51 -12.08 -26.81
N THR A 383 -11.69 -12.67 -25.96
CA THR A 383 -10.39 -13.27 -26.36
C THR A 383 -10.55 -14.67 -26.94
N LYS A 384 -11.66 -15.35 -26.72
CA LYS A 384 -11.93 -16.69 -27.33
C LYS A 384 -12.21 -16.63 -28.84
N ALA A 385 -12.53 -15.47 -29.39
CA ALA A 385 -12.85 -15.31 -30.82
C ALA A 385 -11.61 -15.08 -31.70
N ALA A 386 -10.46 -14.71 -31.12
CA ALA A 386 -9.21 -14.43 -31.86
C ALA A 386 -8.24 -15.62 -31.91
N ALA A 387 -8.59 -16.75 -31.27
CA ALA A 387 -7.77 -17.95 -31.21
C ALA A 387 -8.38 -19.16 -31.94
N LYS A 388 -9.28 -18.90 -32.92
CA LYS A 388 -9.80 -19.93 -33.84
C LYS A 388 -9.40 -19.60 -35.26
#